data_89ce220415f2b44fb2e095bb4237f092
#
_entry.id   89ce220415f2b44fb2e095bb4237f092
#
_cell.length_a   1.000
_cell.length_b   1.000
_cell.length_c   1.000
_cell.angle_alpha   90.00
_cell.angle_beta   90.00
_cell.angle_gamma   90.00
#
_symmetry.space_group_name_H-M   'P 1'
#
loop_
_entity.id
_entity.type
_entity.pdbx_description
1 polymer ?
#
loop_
_entity_poly.entity_id
_entity_poly.type
_entity_poly.pdbx_seq_one_letter_code
_entity_poly.pdbx_strand_id
1 'polypeptide(L)' 'NLEIIGQDKSKPGLSCRDILDSGSSEGDGVYWIDPEKSGTPIRAYCDMTTAGGD' A
#
# COMPACT_ATOMS: atom_id res chain seq x y z
N ASN A 1 -12.22 -6.93 -10.22
CA ASN A 1 -11.53 -6.37 -10.62
C ASN A 1 -10.47 -5.84 -9.97
N LEU A 2 -9.57 -5.32 -10.46
CA LEU A 2 -8.40 -5.19 -9.87
C LEU A 2 -7.96 -3.83 -9.90
N GLU A 3 -8.33 -3.05 -8.91
CA GLU A 3 -7.84 -1.75 -8.78
C GLU A 3 -6.48 -1.82 -8.14
N ILE A 4 -5.51 -1.14 -8.70
CA ILE A 4 -4.16 -1.09 -8.14
C ILE A 4 -4.13 0.03 -7.09
N ILE A 5 -3.76 -0.32 -5.88
CA ILE A 5 -3.70 0.68 -4.80
C ILE A 5 -2.26 0.80 -4.30
N GLY A 6 -1.96 1.93 -3.70
CA GLY A 6 -0.65 2.15 -3.10
C GLY A 6 0.40 2.65 -4.07
N GLN A 7 0.15 2.61 -5.37
CA GLN A 7 1.14 3.04 -6.36
C GLN A 7 0.97 4.52 -6.67
N ASP A 8 -0.16 5.09 -6.35
CA ASP A 8 -0.45 6.46 -6.70
C ASP A 8 -1.08 7.14 -5.52
N LYS A 9 -0.76 8.41 -5.34
CA LYS A 9 -1.31 9.19 -4.26
C LYS A 9 -2.83 9.23 -4.29
N SER A 10 -3.42 9.16 -5.47
CA SER A 10 -4.86 9.22 -5.60
C SER A 10 -5.55 7.93 -5.20
N LYS A 11 -4.79 6.84 -5.08
CA LYS A 11 -5.34 5.54 -4.73
C LYS A 11 -4.47 4.87 -3.69
N PRO A 12 -4.39 5.42 -2.49
CA PRO A 12 -3.54 4.83 -1.46
C PRO A 12 -4.16 3.57 -0.88
N GLY A 13 -3.33 2.70 -0.35
CA GLY A 13 -3.82 1.58 0.43
C GLY A 13 -3.99 1.99 1.87
N LEU A 14 -4.61 1.14 2.67
CA LEU A 14 -4.74 1.43 4.10
C LEU A 14 -3.45 1.11 4.83
N SER A 15 -2.71 0.15 4.35
CA SER A 15 -1.46 -0.25 4.97
C SER A 15 -0.68 -1.08 3.98
N CYS A 16 0.55 -1.44 4.32
CA CYS A 16 1.33 -2.32 3.46
C CYS A 16 0.62 -3.66 3.27
N ARG A 17 0.00 -4.17 4.32
CA ARG A 17 -0.71 -5.44 4.22
C ARG A 17 -1.90 -5.33 3.29
N ASP A 18 -2.59 -4.20 3.34
CA ASP A 18 -3.73 -3.98 2.47
C ASP A 18 -3.31 -4.00 1.01
N ILE A 19 -2.19 -3.36 0.71
CA ILE A 19 -1.68 -3.35 -0.65
C ILE A 19 -1.29 -4.76 -1.09
N LEU A 20 -0.67 -5.50 -0.20
CA LEU A 20 -0.26 -6.87 -0.52
C LEU A 20 -1.49 -7.74 -0.76
N ASP A 21 -2.48 -7.66 0.12
CA ASP A 21 -3.67 -8.50 0.01
C ASP A 21 -4.51 -8.18 -1.21
N SER A 22 -4.46 -6.94 -1.67
CA SER A 22 -5.24 -6.54 -2.83
C SER A 22 -4.61 -6.99 -4.14
N GLY A 23 -3.39 -7.52 -4.07
CA GLY A 23 -2.69 -7.93 -5.29
C GLY A 23 -1.96 -6.80 -5.96
N SER A 24 -1.81 -5.67 -5.29
CA SER A 24 -1.16 -4.50 -5.87
C SER A 24 0.33 -4.44 -5.58
N SER A 25 0.85 -5.37 -4.79
CA SER A 25 2.25 -5.35 -4.39
C SER A 25 3.16 -5.58 -5.58
N GLU A 26 4.24 -4.81 -5.63
CA GLU A 26 5.28 -5.01 -6.62
C GLU A 26 6.60 -5.34 -5.93
N GLY A 27 6.52 -5.83 -4.70
CA GLY A 27 7.71 -6.17 -3.93
C GLY A 27 8.00 -5.10 -2.91
N ASP A 28 9.16 -5.20 -2.29
CA ASP A 28 9.57 -4.22 -1.29
C ASP A 28 9.74 -2.87 -1.96
N GLY A 29 9.34 -1.83 -1.29
CA GLY A 29 9.50 -0.50 -1.83
C GLY A 29 8.60 0.49 -1.14
N VAL A 30 8.55 1.70 -1.69
CA VAL A 30 7.76 2.78 -1.12
C VAL A 30 6.38 2.79 -1.76
N TYR A 31 5.37 2.89 -0.93
CA TYR A 31 3.99 2.90 -1.39
C TYR A 31 3.26 4.06 -0.71
N TRP A 32 2.12 4.44 -1.28
CA TRP A 32 1.25 5.45 -0.68
C TRP A 32 0.23 4.76 0.21
N ILE A 33 0.14 5.19 1.46
CA ILE A 33 -0.85 4.62 2.39
C ILE A 33 -1.60 5.74 3.09
N ASP A 34 -2.82 5.44 3.50
CA ASP A 34 -3.66 6.38 4.24
C ASP A 34 -4.41 5.59 5.31
N PRO A 35 -3.74 5.22 6.39
CA PRO A 35 -4.34 4.31 7.37
C PRO A 35 -5.57 4.88 8.05
N GLU A 36 -5.66 6.20 8.13
CA GLU A 36 -6.78 6.81 8.82
C GLU A 36 -7.84 7.32 7.87
N LYS A 37 -7.68 7.07 6.60
CA LYS A 37 -8.61 7.54 5.58
C LYS A 37 -8.81 9.04 5.71
N SER A 38 -7.73 9.75 5.96
CA SER A 38 -7.80 11.18 6.22
C SER A 38 -7.87 12.01 4.95
N GLY A 39 -7.61 11.38 3.81
CA GLY A 39 -7.53 12.12 2.56
C GLY A 39 -6.14 12.70 2.32
N THR A 40 -5.20 12.42 3.21
CA THR A 40 -3.84 12.92 3.08
C THR A 40 -2.88 11.74 3.14
N PRO A 41 -2.71 11.01 2.06
CA PRO A 41 -1.85 9.82 2.08
C PRO A 41 -0.39 10.20 2.29
N ILE A 42 0.35 9.26 2.82
CA ILE A 42 1.78 9.43 3.05
C ILE A 42 2.52 8.33 2.34
N ARG A 43 3.79 8.54 2.09
CA ARG A 43 4.62 7.49 1.52
C ARG A 43 5.30 6.74 2.64
N ALA A 44 5.35 5.43 2.52
CA ALA A 44 5.97 4.59 3.52
C ALA A 44 6.63 3.41 2.85
N TYR A 45 7.74 2.99 3.40
CA TYR A 45 8.45 1.82 2.86
C TYR A 45 7.71 0.56 3.33
N CYS A 46 7.40 -0.31 2.41
CA CYS A 46 6.72 -1.55 2.70
C CYS A 46 7.62 -2.74 2.39
N ASP A 47 7.74 -3.63 3.36
CA ASP A 47 8.49 -4.87 3.17
C ASP A 47 7.45 -5.93 2.80
N MET A 48 7.33 -6.21 1.53
CA MET A 48 6.27 -7.09 1.04
C MET A 48 6.64 -8.55 1.05
N THR A 49 7.88 -8.88 1.36
CA THR A 49 8.32 -10.26 1.32
C THR A 49 8.42 -10.90 2.68
N THR A 50 8.49 -10.08 3.73
CA THR A 50 8.66 -10.59 5.08
C THR A 50 7.43 -10.30 5.90
N ALA A 51 7.04 -11.25 6.73
CA ALA A 51 5.93 -11.06 7.67
C ALA A 51 4.62 -10.59 7.02
N GLY A 52 4.40 -11.00 5.81
CA GLY A 52 3.13 -10.73 5.18
C GLY A 52 2.87 -9.29 4.89
N GLY A 53 3.91 -8.54 4.59
CA GLY A 53 3.72 -7.15 4.18
C GLY A 53 3.78 -6.16 5.32
N ASP A 54 4.32 -6.61 6.42
CA ASP A 54 4.39 -5.68 7.53
C ASP A 54 5.55 -4.73 7.47
#